data_36dd0655ff4c3ecd4e2c7b40157f1218
#
_entry.id   36dd0655ff4c3ecd4e2c7b40157f1218
#
_cell.length_a   1.000
_cell.length_b   1.000
_cell.length_c   1.000
_cell.angle_alpha   90.00
_cell.angle_beta   90.00
_cell.angle_gamma   90.00
#
_symmetry.space_group_name_H-M   'P 1'
#
loop_
_entity.id
_entity.type
_entity.pdbx_description
1 polymer ?
#
loop_
_entity_poly.entity_id
_entity_poly.type
_entity_poly.pdbx_seq_one_letter_code
_entity_poly.pdbx_strand_id
1 'polypeptide(L)'
;AVATSNNTVFFMDNGAFYQYAGSAQRLPCTVLDHVFGDINLDQAFKIFAAPIPQHNEIVWFYPSADSEEVNRYVTYNYLEQSWTIGTTSDGFTRTAWNPAYILKHPLAAGKLDTTDNNYLYNHEVGHSADGSSFTAFIESADFDLDPDGERFMFISKLIPDLEYRGSDDTANTVNFVIKGRNYPLESLSTLQTVSVTPNSTFTNTRARSRQSAIRI
;
A
#
# COMPACT_ATOMS: atom_id res chain seq x y z
N ALA A 1 13.64 3.94 13.34
CA ALA A 1 12.88 5.15 12.98
C ALA A 1 11.70 5.33 13.95
N VAL A 2 11.44 6.54 14.39
CA VAL A 2 10.51 6.87 15.48
C VAL A 2 9.59 8.01 15.05
N ALA A 3 8.30 7.91 15.38
CA ALA A 3 7.33 9.00 15.29
C ALA A 3 6.41 9.00 16.50
N THR A 4 5.84 10.15 16.82
CA THR A 4 4.95 10.31 17.97
C THR A 4 3.61 10.87 17.53
N SER A 5 2.54 10.24 17.96
CA SER A 5 1.16 10.71 17.76
C SER A 5 0.32 10.33 18.99
N ASN A 6 -0.62 11.23 19.38
CA ASN A 6 -1.55 11.00 20.49
C ASN A 6 -0.88 10.47 21.78
N ASN A 7 0.24 11.08 22.18
CA ASN A 7 1.02 10.69 23.36
C ASN A 7 1.55 9.25 23.35
N THR A 8 1.58 8.61 22.18
CA THR A 8 2.15 7.29 21.94
C THR A 8 3.35 7.42 21.00
N VAL A 9 4.42 6.72 21.31
CA VAL A 9 5.61 6.62 20.48
C VAL A 9 5.49 5.36 19.63
N PHE A 10 5.62 5.51 18.32
CA PHE A 10 5.66 4.40 17.37
C PHE A 10 7.05 4.27 16.79
N PHE A 11 7.58 3.07 16.72
CA PHE A 11 8.93 2.87 16.22
C PHE A 11 9.09 1.57 15.46
N MET A 12 9.97 1.62 14.48
CA MET A 12 10.43 0.50 13.69
C MET A 12 11.81 0.09 14.20
N ASP A 13 11.96 -1.17 14.51
CA ASP A 13 13.23 -1.80 14.88
C ASP A 13 13.57 -2.93 13.90
N ASN A 14 14.65 -3.62 14.11
CA ASN A 14 15.09 -4.71 13.24
C ASN A 14 14.07 -5.87 13.28
N GLY A 15 13.25 -5.95 12.23
CA GLY A 15 12.30 -7.03 12.01
C GLY A 15 10.92 -6.86 12.66
N ALA A 16 10.58 -5.70 13.26
CA ALA A 16 9.24 -5.48 13.81
C ALA A 16 8.89 -4.00 14.02
N PHE A 17 7.61 -3.74 14.18
CA PHE A 17 7.06 -2.46 14.58
C PHE A 17 6.54 -2.51 16.02
N TYR A 18 6.67 -1.41 16.73
CA TYR A 18 6.32 -1.30 18.13
C TYR A 18 5.59 0.01 18.44
N GLN A 19 4.81 -0.02 19.50
CA GLN A 19 4.29 1.18 20.15
C GLN A 19 4.72 1.24 21.61
N TYR A 20 4.85 2.45 22.14
CA TYR A 20 5.12 2.70 23.55
C TYR A 20 4.15 3.75 24.10
N ALA A 21 3.35 3.33 25.07
CA ALA A 21 2.43 4.15 25.83
C ALA A 21 2.54 3.78 27.32
N GLY A 22 3.78 3.89 27.87
CA GLY A 22 4.11 3.42 29.21
C GLY A 22 4.75 2.03 29.26
N SER A 23 4.46 1.17 28.30
CA SER A 23 5.15 -0.10 28.06
C SER A 23 5.34 -0.31 26.57
N ALA A 24 6.44 -0.99 26.18
CA ALA A 24 6.67 -1.34 24.77
C ALA A 24 5.82 -2.56 24.39
N GLN A 25 5.07 -2.44 23.31
CA GLN A 25 4.24 -3.51 22.77
C GLN A 25 4.54 -3.67 21.28
N ARG A 26 4.69 -4.92 20.83
CA ARG A 26 4.82 -5.21 19.41
C ARG A 26 3.49 -5.00 18.71
N LEU A 27 3.51 -4.33 17.58
CA LEU A 27 2.35 -4.18 16.71
C LEU A 27 2.20 -5.42 15.83
N PRO A 28 1.02 -6.06 15.79
CA PRO A 28 0.71 -7.04 14.77
C PRO A 28 0.78 -6.36 13.39
N CYS A 29 1.54 -6.92 12.46
CA CYS A 29 1.73 -6.34 11.15
C CYS A 29 1.46 -7.38 10.07
N THR A 30 0.46 -7.13 9.23
CA THR A 30 0.05 -8.04 8.15
C THR A 30 0.99 -7.98 6.94
N VAL A 31 1.80 -6.93 6.84
CA VAL A 31 2.77 -6.71 5.74
C VAL A 31 4.22 -6.85 6.22
N LEU A 32 4.44 -7.50 7.36
CA LEU A 32 5.76 -7.59 8.01
C LEU A 32 6.83 -8.16 7.07
N ASP A 33 6.54 -9.33 6.51
CA ASP A 33 7.48 -10.06 5.66
C ASP A 33 7.77 -9.31 4.35
N HIS A 34 6.75 -8.59 3.83
CA HIS A 34 6.92 -7.76 2.65
C HIS A 34 7.90 -6.60 2.92
N VAL A 35 7.74 -5.92 4.05
CA VAL A 35 8.59 -4.77 4.40
C VAL A 35 10.02 -5.22 4.71
N PHE A 36 10.18 -6.17 5.64
CA PHE A 36 11.50 -6.59 6.11
C PHE A 36 12.22 -7.53 5.14
N GLY A 37 11.52 -8.12 4.17
CA GLY A 37 12.13 -8.84 3.05
C GLY A 37 12.61 -7.94 1.92
N ASP A 38 12.11 -6.70 1.83
CA ASP A 38 12.46 -5.72 0.78
C ASP A 38 13.39 -4.59 1.28
N ILE A 39 13.65 -4.48 2.58
CA ILE A 39 14.39 -3.36 3.14
C ILE A 39 15.91 -3.47 2.89
N ASN A 40 16.53 -2.37 2.44
CA ASN A 40 17.99 -2.27 2.34
C ASN A 40 18.58 -1.85 3.69
N LEU A 41 19.09 -2.82 4.46
CA LEU A 41 19.67 -2.57 5.77
C LEU A 41 21.03 -1.81 5.71
N ASP A 42 21.76 -1.87 4.61
CA ASP A 42 22.99 -1.10 4.44
C ASP A 42 22.71 0.41 4.39
N GLN A 43 21.50 0.79 4.03
CA GLN A 43 21.01 2.17 4.00
C GLN A 43 20.03 2.48 5.17
N ALA A 44 20.06 1.71 6.24
CA ALA A 44 19.13 1.86 7.37
C ALA A 44 19.15 3.24 8.04
N PHE A 45 20.27 3.97 7.93
CA PHE A 45 20.40 5.34 8.46
C PHE A 45 19.53 6.36 7.72
N LYS A 46 19.01 6.03 6.51
CA LYS A 46 18.09 6.87 5.74
C LYS A 46 16.63 6.64 6.13
N ILE A 47 16.33 5.61 6.92
CA ILE A 47 14.96 5.29 7.33
C ILE A 47 14.47 6.33 8.32
N PHE A 48 13.32 6.91 8.06
CA PHE A 48 12.68 7.85 8.96
C PHE A 48 11.17 7.57 9.08
N ALA A 49 10.57 8.11 10.12
CA ALA A 49 9.14 7.99 10.37
C ALA A 49 8.52 9.37 10.58
N ALA A 50 7.24 9.48 10.24
CA ALA A 50 6.49 10.71 10.44
C ALA A 50 5.01 10.40 10.77
N PRO A 51 4.35 11.23 11.57
CA PRO A 51 2.92 11.13 11.77
C PRO A 51 2.16 11.83 10.65
N ILE A 52 0.99 11.29 10.31
CA ILE A 52 -0.03 11.91 9.46
C ILE A 52 -1.31 12.04 10.28
N PRO A 53 -1.42 13.09 11.14
CA PRO A 53 -2.50 13.21 12.11
C PRO A 53 -3.89 13.30 11.48
N GLN A 54 -4.01 13.82 10.26
CA GLN A 54 -5.27 13.95 9.53
C GLN A 54 -5.95 12.60 9.27
N HIS A 55 -5.13 11.55 9.11
CA HIS A 55 -5.58 10.20 8.79
C HIS A 55 -5.38 9.21 9.95
N ASN A 56 -4.89 9.68 11.10
CA ASN A 56 -4.54 8.82 12.26
C ASN A 56 -3.48 7.78 11.91
N GLU A 57 -2.48 8.19 11.16
CA GLU A 57 -1.47 7.31 10.60
C GLU A 57 -0.05 7.66 11.05
N ILE A 58 0.78 6.63 11.08
CA ILE A 58 2.24 6.72 11.15
C ILE A 58 2.80 6.12 9.88
N VAL A 59 3.65 6.84 9.19
CA VAL A 59 4.36 6.38 8.01
C VAL A 59 5.84 6.18 8.31
N TRP A 60 6.39 5.06 7.85
CA TRP A 60 7.83 4.80 7.80
C TRP A 60 8.27 4.75 6.35
N PHE A 61 9.25 5.57 6.04
CA PHE A 61 9.89 5.63 4.73
C PHE A 61 11.20 4.86 4.77
N TYR A 62 11.44 4.00 3.79
CA TYR A 62 12.62 3.14 3.74
C TYR A 62 13.10 2.90 2.31
N PRO A 63 14.40 2.60 2.12
CA PRO A 63 14.93 2.14 0.82
C PRO A 63 14.61 0.65 0.61
N SER A 64 14.17 0.30 -0.60
CA SER A 64 14.03 -1.10 -1.01
C SER A 64 15.38 -1.78 -1.18
N ALA A 65 15.38 -3.13 -1.24
CA ALA A 65 16.59 -3.93 -1.39
C ALA A 65 17.48 -3.50 -2.58
N ASP A 66 16.85 -3.06 -3.65
CA ASP A 66 17.52 -2.64 -4.89
C ASP A 66 17.77 -1.12 -4.97
N SER A 67 17.57 -0.37 -3.87
CA SER A 67 17.71 1.09 -3.86
C SER A 67 18.65 1.57 -2.77
N GLU A 68 19.45 2.55 -3.10
CA GLU A 68 20.24 3.31 -2.12
C GLU A 68 19.46 4.51 -1.56
N GLU A 69 18.33 4.89 -2.18
CA GLU A 69 17.50 6.00 -1.76
C GLU A 69 16.12 5.52 -1.28
N VAL A 70 15.49 6.35 -0.44
CA VAL A 70 14.16 6.06 0.11
C VAL A 70 13.12 6.11 -1.00
N ASN A 71 12.58 4.95 -1.35
CA ASN A 71 11.63 4.75 -2.45
C ASN A 71 10.40 3.93 -2.07
N ARG A 72 10.29 3.52 -0.81
CA ARG A 72 9.16 2.75 -0.26
C ARG A 72 8.63 3.41 0.99
N TYR A 73 7.39 3.13 1.29
CA TYR A 73 6.81 3.47 2.58
C TYR A 73 5.83 2.40 3.06
N VAL A 74 5.67 2.32 4.36
CA VAL A 74 4.64 1.55 5.02
C VAL A 74 3.93 2.44 6.01
N THR A 75 2.60 2.36 6.05
CA THR A 75 1.77 3.19 6.90
C THR A 75 0.95 2.32 7.85
N TYR A 76 0.82 2.75 9.08
CA TYR A 76 -0.02 2.14 10.10
C TYR A 76 -1.11 3.11 10.54
N ASN A 77 -2.37 2.78 10.30
CA ASN A 77 -3.50 3.48 10.89
C ASN A 77 -3.74 2.94 12.30
N TYR A 78 -3.48 3.79 13.30
CA TYR A 78 -3.52 3.34 14.70
C TYR A 78 -4.96 3.30 15.29
N LEU A 79 -5.97 3.86 14.62
CA LEU A 79 -7.36 3.71 15.01
C LEU A 79 -7.97 2.43 14.42
N GLU A 80 -7.76 2.19 13.15
CA GLU A 80 -8.29 1.04 12.43
C GLU A 80 -7.42 -0.21 12.58
N GLN A 81 -6.19 -0.05 13.09
CA GLN A 81 -5.17 -1.09 13.20
C GLN A 81 -4.87 -1.77 11.86
N SER A 82 -4.91 -1.00 10.80
CA SER A 82 -4.67 -1.44 9.43
C SER A 82 -3.32 -0.97 8.92
N TRP A 83 -2.77 -1.74 7.97
CA TRP A 83 -1.47 -1.48 7.35
C TRP A 83 -1.63 -1.26 5.85
N THR A 84 -0.92 -0.30 5.33
CA THR A 84 -0.79 -0.07 3.89
C THR A 84 0.68 0.05 3.49
N ILE A 85 0.97 -0.31 2.25
CA ILE A 85 2.30 -0.19 1.66
C ILE A 85 2.22 0.68 0.41
N GLY A 86 3.29 1.34 0.10
CA GLY A 86 3.36 2.12 -1.11
C GLY A 86 4.78 2.36 -1.58
N THR A 87 4.84 2.88 -2.79
CA THR A 87 6.08 3.32 -3.41
C THR A 87 6.01 4.82 -3.59
N THR A 88 7.13 5.49 -3.42
CA THR A 88 7.27 6.83 -3.95
C THR A 88 7.51 6.64 -5.45
N SER A 89 6.42 6.71 -6.24
CA SER A 89 6.43 6.31 -7.65
C SER A 89 7.46 7.07 -8.47
N ASP A 90 8.03 6.36 -9.42
CA ASP A 90 8.68 6.89 -10.63
C ASP A 90 9.83 7.88 -10.40
N GLY A 91 10.76 7.51 -9.52
CA GLY A 91 11.99 8.27 -9.32
C GLY A 91 11.89 9.42 -8.30
N PHE A 92 10.78 9.54 -7.57
CA PHE A 92 10.66 10.48 -6.48
C PHE A 92 11.16 9.87 -5.18
N THR A 93 12.26 10.36 -4.63
CA THR A 93 12.71 10.01 -3.28
C THR A 93 12.10 10.95 -2.25
N ARG A 94 12.01 10.50 -1.00
CA ARG A 94 11.67 11.34 0.14
C ARG A 94 12.74 11.24 1.19
N THR A 95 13.24 12.39 1.64
CA THR A 95 14.33 12.48 2.61
C THR A 95 13.91 13.07 3.94
N ALA A 96 12.81 13.82 3.96
CA ALA A 96 12.26 14.42 5.16
C ALA A 96 10.76 14.67 4.98
N TRP A 97 10.05 14.70 6.11
CA TRP A 97 8.62 14.93 6.17
C TRP A 97 8.30 15.92 7.28
N ASN A 98 7.46 16.90 6.98
CA ASN A 98 6.89 17.81 7.94
C ASN A 98 5.36 17.66 7.95
N PRO A 99 4.77 17.16 9.05
CA PRO A 99 3.33 16.98 9.14
C PRO A 99 2.59 18.32 9.13
N ALA A 100 1.34 18.30 8.69
CA ALA A 100 0.51 19.50 8.53
C ALA A 100 -0.07 20.01 9.86
N TYR A 101 0.76 20.39 10.82
CA TYR A 101 0.27 20.97 12.08
C TYR A 101 -0.14 22.43 11.94
N ILE A 102 0.68 23.23 11.28
CA ILE A 102 0.46 24.68 11.05
C ILE A 102 0.14 24.92 9.56
N LEU A 103 0.74 24.13 8.70
CA LEU A 103 0.53 24.18 7.27
C LEU A 103 -0.76 23.45 6.89
N LYS A 104 -1.41 23.86 5.83
CA LYS A 104 -2.63 23.20 5.34
C LYS A 104 -2.39 21.75 4.89
N HIS A 105 -1.20 21.49 4.36
CA HIS A 105 -0.80 20.21 3.80
C HIS A 105 0.55 19.77 4.34
N PRO A 106 0.82 18.46 4.45
CA PRO A 106 2.14 17.98 4.75
C PRO A 106 3.14 18.38 3.67
N LEU A 107 4.37 18.64 4.09
CA LEU A 107 5.48 18.93 3.20
C LEU A 107 6.50 17.80 3.25
N ALA A 108 7.03 17.41 2.11
CA ALA A 108 8.16 16.48 2.03
C ALA A 108 9.27 17.02 1.15
N ALA A 109 10.50 16.92 1.63
CA ALA A 109 11.66 17.17 0.80
C ALA A 109 12.01 15.90 0.01
N GLY A 110 12.44 16.08 -1.22
CA GLY A 110 12.82 14.97 -2.06
C GLY A 110 13.52 15.40 -3.35
N LYS A 111 14.07 14.41 -4.03
CA LYS A 111 14.74 14.58 -5.32
C LYS A 111 13.94 13.85 -6.38
N LEU A 112 13.82 14.46 -7.56
CA LEU A 112 13.39 13.76 -8.75
C LEU A 112 14.60 13.02 -9.34
N ASP A 113 14.51 11.72 -9.53
CA ASP A 113 15.63 10.87 -9.97
C ASP A 113 16.24 11.29 -11.32
N THR A 114 15.41 11.89 -12.18
CA THR A 114 15.82 12.34 -13.52
C THR A 114 16.53 13.72 -13.53
N THR A 115 16.60 14.40 -12.39
CA THR A 115 17.20 15.73 -12.27
C THR A 115 18.00 15.84 -10.98
N ASP A 116 19.07 16.63 -10.99
CA ASP A 116 19.83 16.93 -9.77
C ASP A 116 19.15 17.96 -8.86
N ASN A 117 17.90 18.33 -9.16
CA ASN A 117 17.18 19.32 -8.40
C ASN A 117 16.46 18.69 -7.21
N ASN A 118 16.58 19.33 -6.06
CA ASN A 118 15.81 19.02 -4.88
C ASN A 118 14.54 19.87 -4.84
N TYR A 119 13.44 19.26 -4.46
CA TYR A 119 12.14 19.91 -4.40
C TYR A 119 11.51 19.78 -3.02
N LEU A 120 10.61 20.70 -2.74
CA LEU A 120 9.71 20.63 -1.60
C LEU A 120 8.30 20.38 -2.13
N TYR A 121 7.76 19.20 -1.81
CA TYR A 121 6.46 18.76 -2.29
C TYR A 121 5.36 18.99 -1.27
N ASN A 122 4.24 19.53 -1.71
CA ASN A 122 2.99 19.47 -0.96
C ASN A 122 2.38 18.07 -1.15
N HIS A 123 2.13 17.38 -0.05
CA HIS A 123 1.42 16.12 -0.04
C HIS A 123 -0.06 16.31 0.27
N GLU A 124 -0.88 15.31 -0.02
CA GLU A 124 -2.34 15.31 0.18
C GLU A 124 -3.03 16.45 -0.57
N VAL A 125 -2.58 16.73 -1.79
CA VAL A 125 -3.13 17.77 -2.67
C VAL A 125 -3.47 17.18 -4.04
N GLY A 126 -4.75 17.28 -4.44
CA GLY A 126 -5.20 16.79 -5.74
C GLY A 126 -5.30 15.26 -5.81
N HIS A 127 -5.26 14.72 -7.03
CA HIS A 127 -5.48 13.31 -7.35
C HIS A 127 -4.37 12.72 -8.23
N SER A 128 -3.22 13.37 -8.29
CA SER A 128 -2.10 12.94 -9.11
C SER A 128 -0.78 13.11 -8.37
N ALA A 129 0.22 12.32 -8.73
CA ALA A 129 1.58 12.48 -8.28
C ALA A 129 2.33 13.38 -9.27
N ASP A 130 2.43 14.68 -8.93
CA ASP A 130 3.07 15.70 -9.76
C ASP A 130 2.57 15.70 -11.23
N GLY A 131 1.24 15.67 -11.39
CA GLY A 131 0.58 15.64 -12.70
C GLY A 131 0.47 14.26 -13.35
N SER A 132 1.15 13.25 -12.82
CA SER A 132 1.07 11.86 -13.28
C SER A 132 0.04 11.05 -12.49
N SER A 133 -0.61 10.09 -13.14
CA SER A 133 -1.48 9.15 -12.43
C SER A 133 -0.64 8.22 -11.56
N PHE A 134 -1.13 7.87 -10.38
CA PHE A 134 -0.55 6.81 -9.56
C PHE A 134 -1.47 5.60 -9.52
N THR A 135 -0.86 4.42 -9.42
CA THR A 135 -1.60 3.17 -9.31
C THR A 135 -1.97 2.92 -7.85
N ALA A 136 -3.27 2.85 -7.56
CA ALA A 136 -3.78 2.39 -6.28
C ALA A 136 -4.43 1.02 -6.45
N PHE A 137 -4.29 0.17 -5.45
CA PHE A 137 -4.94 -1.13 -5.46
C PHE A 137 -5.30 -1.60 -4.06
N ILE A 138 -6.28 -2.48 -3.99
CA ILE A 138 -6.58 -3.31 -2.82
C ILE A 138 -6.55 -4.77 -3.25
N GLU A 139 -5.93 -5.63 -2.45
CA GLU A 139 -5.83 -7.06 -2.73
C GLU A 139 -6.30 -7.85 -1.51
N SER A 140 -7.17 -8.83 -1.74
CA SER A 140 -7.65 -9.71 -0.69
C SER A 140 -6.54 -10.65 -0.22
N ALA A 141 -6.66 -11.18 1.00
CA ALA A 141 -5.97 -12.41 1.35
C ALA A 141 -6.43 -13.55 0.43
N ASP A 142 -5.64 -14.62 0.38
CA ASP A 142 -6.03 -15.83 -0.32
C ASP A 142 -7.27 -16.45 0.32
N PHE A 143 -8.21 -16.85 -0.49
CA PHE A 143 -9.41 -17.54 -0.06
C PHE A 143 -9.63 -18.83 -0.85
N ASP A 144 -10.28 -19.80 -0.22
CA ASP A 144 -10.70 -21.06 -0.81
C ASP A 144 -12.16 -21.39 -0.41
N LEU A 145 -12.71 -22.43 -1.01
CA LEU A 145 -14.09 -22.87 -0.74
C LEU A 145 -14.19 -23.86 0.44
N ASP A 146 -13.07 -24.42 0.86
CA ASP A 146 -13.02 -25.51 1.81
C ASP A 146 -11.94 -25.20 2.84
N PRO A 147 -12.18 -25.33 4.15
CA PRO A 147 -11.19 -25.15 5.19
C PRO A 147 -9.89 -25.97 4.96
N ASP A 148 -10.00 -27.11 4.29
CA ASP A 148 -8.88 -27.99 3.95
C ASP A 148 -8.17 -27.59 2.64
N GLY A 149 -8.74 -26.64 1.87
CA GLY A 149 -8.17 -26.11 0.63
C GLY A 149 -7.97 -27.15 -0.48
N GLU A 150 -8.70 -28.27 -0.44
CA GLU A 150 -8.51 -29.36 -1.41
C GLU A 150 -9.32 -29.21 -2.69
N ARG A 151 -10.38 -28.40 -2.67
CA ARG A 151 -11.28 -28.26 -3.79
C ARG A 151 -10.87 -27.18 -4.76
N PHE A 152 -11.13 -27.42 -6.06
CA PHE A 152 -11.03 -26.40 -7.06
C PHE A 152 -12.25 -25.50 -7.05
N MET A 153 -12.00 -24.21 -6.98
CA MET A 153 -12.99 -23.15 -7.15
C MET A 153 -13.04 -22.72 -8.62
N PHE A 154 -14.25 -22.49 -9.13
CA PHE A 154 -14.48 -21.93 -10.45
C PHE A 154 -15.28 -20.64 -10.31
N ILE A 155 -14.63 -19.52 -10.60
CA ILE A 155 -15.27 -18.21 -10.59
C ILE A 155 -15.81 -17.95 -11.99
N SER A 156 -17.13 -18.04 -12.15
CA SER A 156 -17.80 -17.90 -13.43
C SER A 156 -18.40 -16.52 -13.69
N LYS A 157 -18.59 -15.74 -12.61
CA LYS A 157 -19.21 -14.43 -12.69
C LYS A 157 -18.67 -13.50 -11.62
N LEU A 158 -18.45 -12.26 -11.98
CA LEU A 158 -18.15 -11.15 -11.07
C LEU A 158 -19.31 -10.16 -11.12
N ILE A 159 -19.83 -9.81 -9.97
CA ILE A 159 -20.83 -8.76 -9.79
C ILE A 159 -20.16 -7.64 -9.01
N PRO A 160 -19.77 -6.53 -9.67
CA PRO A 160 -19.12 -5.43 -8.98
C PRO A 160 -20.11 -4.67 -8.11
N ASP A 161 -19.69 -4.29 -6.91
CA ASP A 161 -20.39 -3.36 -6.03
C ASP A 161 -19.45 -2.16 -5.79
N LEU A 162 -19.50 -1.21 -6.71
CA LEU A 162 -18.60 -0.05 -6.75
C LEU A 162 -19.42 1.23 -6.85
N GLU A 163 -19.04 2.23 -6.07
CA GLU A 163 -19.52 3.59 -6.21
C GLU A 163 -18.46 4.43 -6.92
N TYR A 164 -18.81 4.97 -8.08
CA TYR A 164 -17.95 5.88 -8.83
C TYR A 164 -18.26 7.31 -8.42
N ARG A 165 -17.24 8.08 -8.07
CA ARG A 165 -17.37 9.51 -7.72
C ARG A 165 -16.50 10.33 -8.65
N GLY A 166 -17.11 11.22 -9.39
CA GLY A 166 -16.41 12.10 -10.34
C GLY A 166 -17.36 12.67 -11.40
N SER A 167 -16.87 13.61 -12.19
CA SER A 167 -17.68 14.34 -13.18
C SER A 167 -17.83 13.62 -14.54
N ASP A 168 -16.99 12.61 -14.83
CA ASP A 168 -16.98 11.92 -16.13
C ASP A 168 -17.02 10.40 -15.94
N ASP A 169 -18.20 9.91 -15.57
CA ASP A 169 -18.42 8.52 -15.19
C ASP A 169 -18.26 7.51 -16.35
N THR A 170 -18.27 7.93 -17.59
CA THR A 170 -18.28 7.01 -18.74
C THR A 170 -16.92 6.48 -19.14
N ALA A 171 -15.83 7.13 -18.75
CA ALA A 171 -14.46 6.73 -19.08
C ALA A 171 -13.73 6.00 -17.95
N ASN A 172 -14.29 6.01 -16.74
CA ASN A 172 -13.64 5.42 -15.57
C ASN A 172 -13.77 3.89 -15.60
N THR A 173 -12.62 3.23 -15.57
CA THR A 173 -12.53 1.78 -15.58
C THR A 173 -11.78 1.30 -14.34
N VAL A 174 -12.32 0.32 -13.64
CA VAL A 174 -11.67 -0.39 -12.54
C VAL A 174 -11.35 -1.79 -12.99
N ASN A 175 -10.12 -2.24 -12.77
CA ASN A 175 -9.67 -3.56 -13.16
C ASN A 175 -9.72 -4.52 -11.98
N PHE A 176 -10.49 -5.58 -12.10
CA PHE A 176 -10.49 -6.70 -11.18
C PHE A 176 -9.52 -7.77 -11.72
N VAL A 177 -8.45 -8.02 -10.99
CA VAL A 177 -7.47 -9.04 -11.32
C VAL A 177 -7.74 -10.26 -10.45
N ILE A 178 -8.21 -11.33 -11.06
CA ILE A 178 -8.41 -12.62 -10.39
C ILE A 178 -7.09 -13.37 -10.45
N LYS A 179 -6.49 -13.59 -9.30
CA LYS A 179 -5.26 -14.36 -9.13
C LYS A 179 -5.58 -15.73 -8.57
N GLY A 180 -4.71 -16.70 -8.82
CA GLY A 180 -4.88 -18.03 -8.25
C GLY A 180 -3.62 -18.86 -8.25
N ARG A 181 -3.64 -19.90 -7.42
CA ARG A 181 -2.63 -20.96 -7.34
C ARG A 181 -3.30 -22.31 -7.11
N ASN A 182 -2.62 -23.36 -7.53
CA ASN A 182 -3.13 -24.75 -7.40
C ASN A 182 -2.46 -25.53 -6.28
N TYR A 183 -1.27 -25.12 -5.87
CA TYR A 183 -0.50 -25.80 -4.85
C TYR A 183 -0.10 -24.83 -3.73
N PRO A 184 -0.01 -25.29 -2.48
CA PRO A 184 0.62 -24.51 -1.41
C PRO A 184 2.04 -24.10 -1.81
N LEU A 185 2.47 -22.92 -1.41
CA LEU A 185 3.80 -22.35 -1.72
C LEU A 185 4.01 -21.95 -3.20
N GLU A 186 3.07 -22.22 -4.10
CA GLU A 186 3.12 -21.68 -5.45
C GLU A 186 2.79 -20.17 -5.39
N SER A 187 3.48 -19.37 -6.18
CA SER A 187 3.18 -17.96 -6.31
C SER A 187 1.81 -17.75 -6.98
N LEU A 188 1.06 -16.78 -6.50
CA LEU A 188 -0.20 -16.38 -7.16
C LEU A 188 0.09 -15.90 -8.58
N SER A 189 -0.61 -16.47 -9.55
CA SER A 189 -0.58 -16.04 -10.95
C SER A 189 -1.88 -15.35 -11.33
N THR A 190 -1.82 -14.38 -12.25
CA THR A 190 -3.01 -13.76 -12.81
C THR A 190 -3.74 -14.76 -13.71
N LEU A 191 -4.96 -15.12 -13.33
CA LEU A 191 -5.83 -16.01 -14.11
C LEU A 191 -6.65 -15.22 -15.12
N GLN A 192 -7.19 -14.09 -14.69
CA GLN A 192 -8.00 -13.22 -15.54
C GLN A 192 -8.01 -11.79 -15.01
N THR A 193 -7.99 -10.83 -15.94
CA THR A 193 -8.30 -9.42 -15.64
C THR A 193 -9.63 -9.06 -16.27
N VAL A 194 -10.48 -8.40 -15.50
CA VAL A 194 -11.81 -7.97 -15.90
C VAL A 194 -11.92 -6.47 -15.70
N SER A 195 -12.19 -5.73 -16.76
CA SER A 195 -12.43 -4.28 -16.68
C SER A 195 -13.92 -4.01 -16.45
N VAL A 196 -14.20 -3.23 -15.43
CA VAL A 196 -15.55 -2.86 -14.99
C VAL A 196 -15.73 -1.36 -15.15
N THR A 197 -16.85 -0.98 -15.74
CA THR A 197 -17.27 0.42 -15.92
C THR A 197 -18.47 0.71 -15.02
N PRO A 198 -18.87 1.98 -14.82
CA PRO A 198 -20.04 2.34 -14.00
C PRO A 198 -21.35 1.66 -14.44
N ASN A 199 -21.45 1.30 -15.71
CA ASN A 199 -22.65 0.65 -16.27
C ASN A 199 -22.59 -0.89 -16.24
N SER A 200 -21.51 -1.48 -15.70
CA SER A 200 -21.35 -2.93 -15.64
C SER A 200 -22.19 -3.52 -14.52
N THR A 201 -23.23 -4.29 -14.84
CA THR A 201 -24.04 -4.99 -13.83
C THR A 201 -23.39 -6.30 -13.41
N PHE A 202 -22.76 -6.99 -14.33
CA PHE A 202 -21.96 -8.19 -14.08
C PHE A 202 -21.01 -8.45 -15.26
N THR A 203 -19.99 -9.25 -15.00
CA THR A 203 -19.09 -9.76 -16.05
C THR A 203 -18.85 -11.24 -15.89
N ASN A 204 -18.87 -11.98 -16.99
CA ASN A 204 -18.57 -13.40 -16.99
C ASN A 204 -17.05 -13.61 -16.88
N THR A 205 -16.66 -14.55 -16.02
CA THR A 205 -15.27 -14.92 -15.79
C THR A 205 -15.06 -16.41 -16.00
N ARG A 206 -13.80 -16.84 -16.15
CA ARG A 206 -13.43 -18.25 -16.31
C ARG A 206 -12.15 -18.55 -15.55
N ALA A 207 -12.11 -18.17 -14.28
CA ALA A 207 -10.95 -18.42 -13.44
C ALA A 207 -11.14 -19.72 -12.63
N ARG A 208 -10.14 -20.58 -12.63
CA ARG A 208 -10.13 -21.84 -11.88
C ARG A 208 -8.84 -21.99 -11.12
N SER A 209 -8.94 -22.20 -9.82
CA SER A 209 -7.81 -22.44 -8.93
C SER A 209 -8.26 -23.15 -7.65
N ARG A 210 -7.33 -23.60 -6.83
CA ARG A 210 -7.61 -24.07 -5.47
C ARG A 210 -7.75 -22.90 -4.51
N GLN A 211 -6.83 -21.96 -4.59
CA GLN A 211 -6.84 -20.73 -3.80
C GLN A 211 -6.84 -19.54 -4.75
N SER A 212 -7.61 -18.53 -4.44
CA SER A 212 -7.71 -17.30 -5.23
C SER A 212 -7.51 -16.07 -4.35
N ALA A 213 -7.04 -15.00 -4.99
CA ALA A 213 -7.08 -13.66 -4.45
C ALA A 213 -7.66 -12.71 -5.50
N ILE A 214 -8.31 -11.65 -5.07
CA ILE A 214 -8.84 -10.62 -5.96
C ILE A 214 -8.13 -9.31 -5.65
N ARG A 215 -7.57 -8.70 -6.69
CA ARG A 215 -7.00 -7.36 -6.67
C ARG A 215 -7.90 -6.43 -7.49
N ILE A 216 -8.17 -5.27 -6.93
CA ILE A 216 -8.92 -4.19 -7.55
C ILE A 216 -8.03 -2.97 -7.70
#